data_6026b855514d9cba7a803040ab89ec7b
#
_entry.id   6026b855514d9cba7a803040ab89ec7b
#
_cell.length_a   1.000
_cell.length_b   1.000
_cell.length_c   1.000
_cell.angle_alpha   90.00
_cell.angle_beta   90.00
_cell.angle_gamma   90.00
#
_symmetry.space_group_name_H-M   'P 1'
#
loop_
_entity.id
_entity.type
_entity.pdbx_description
1 polymer ?
#
loop_
_entity_poly.entity_id
_entity_poly.type
_entity_poly.pdbx_seq_one_letter_code
_entity_poly.pdbx_strand_id
1 'polypeptide(L)' 'MNNSITKTELQDTAYFVSFCIEQYKHHKHMTGAEAYELFERHGVLVYLVENYEILHSQNHHWIAEDIDEFINSRQKA' A
#
# COMPACT_ATOMS: atom_id res chain seq x y z
N MET A 1 21.15 -8.64 -15.46
CA MET A 1 20.77 -8.61 -14.91
C MET A 1 19.93 -9.08 -14.08
N ASN A 2 19.97 -9.15 -13.30
CA ASN A 2 19.20 -9.80 -12.47
C ASN A 2 18.45 -8.98 -11.60
N ASN A 3 17.25 -8.83 -11.84
CA ASN A 3 16.40 -8.01 -11.07
C ASN A 3 15.49 -8.81 -10.21
N SER A 4 15.86 -10.02 -9.91
CA SER A 4 14.98 -10.84 -9.13
C SER A 4 14.90 -10.36 -7.72
N ILE A 5 13.72 -10.32 -7.18
CA ILE A 5 13.48 -10.05 -5.79
C ILE A 5 13.74 -11.30 -5.00
N THR A 6 14.48 -11.22 -3.92
CA THR A 6 14.73 -12.40 -3.09
C THR A 6 13.45 -12.81 -2.39
N LYS A 7 13.40 -14.05 -1.92
CA LYS A 7 12.24 -14.55 -1.22
C LYS A 7 11.93 -13.71 0.02
N THR A 8 12.96 -13.31 0.75
CA THR A 8 12.80 -12.47 1.93
C THR A 8 12.23 -11.11 1.57
N GLU A 9 12.74 -10.50 0.52
CA GLU A 9 12.24 -9.20 0.09
C GLU A 9 10.78 -9.27 -0.33
N LEU A 10 10.41 -10.35 -1.01
CA LEU A 10 9.04 -10.53 -1.43
C LEU A 10 8.11 -10.69 -0.22
N GLN A 11 8.54 -11.45 0.78
CA GLN A 11 7.75 -11.62 1.99
C GLN A 11 7.59 -10.32 2.75
N ASP A 12 8.65 -9.55 2.86
CA ASP A 12 8.62 -8.27 3.57
C ASP A 12 7.68 -7.29 2.89
N THR A 13 7.72 -7.27 1.56
CA THR A 13 6.84 -6.40 0.79
C THR A 13 5.39 -6.82 0.96
N ALA A 14 5.12 -8.12 0.96
CA ALA A 14 3.77 -8.64 1.14
C ALA A 14 3.21 -8.29 2.51
N TYR A 15 4.04 -8.41 3.54
CA TYR A 15 3.63 -8.01 4.89
C TYR A 15 3.32 -6.53 4.97
N PHE A 16 4.13 -5.71 4.32
CA PHE A 16 3.90 -4.28 4.32
C PHE A 16 2.60 -3.93 3.61
N VAL A 17 2.33 -4.55 2.47
CA VAL A 17 1.09 -4.31 1.73
C VAL A 17 -0.11 -4.73 2.59
N SER A 18 -0.02 -5.88 3.24
CA SER A 18 -1.09 -6.36 4.11
C SER A 18 -1.33 -5.40 5.27
N PHE A 19 -0.25 -4.89 5.85
CA PHE A 19 -0.33 -3.91 6.92
C PHE A 19 -1.05 -2.64 6.43
N CYS A 20 -0.71 -2.18 5.24
CA CYS A 20 -1.33 -0.98 4.68
C CYS A 20 -2.83 -1.19 4.43
N ILE A 21 -3.21 -2.36 3.94
CA ILE A 21 -4.61 -2.69 3.73
C ILE A 21 -5.36 -2.66 5.07
N GLU A 22 -4.78 -3.25 6.11
CA GLU A 22 -5.42 -3.27 7.43
C GLU A 22 -5.57 -1.86 7.99
N GLN A 23 -4.56 -1.05 7.87
CA GLN A 23 -4.62 0.33 8.37
C GLN A 23 -5.66 1.14 7.62
N TYR A 24 -5.69 1.01 6.31
CA TYR A 24 -6.62 1.76 5.48
C TYR A 24 -8.06 1.31 5.75
N LYS A 25 -8.26 0.01 5.87
CA LYS A 25 -9.57 -0.57 6.15
C LYS A 25 -10.15 0.01 7.45
N HIS A 26 -9.33 0.06 8.49
CA HIS A 26 -9.77 0.62 9.77
C HIS A 26 -10.03 2.12 9.65
N HIS A 27 -9.17 2.81 8.96
CA HIS A 27 -9.28 4.26 8.79
C HIS A 27 -10.57 4.65 8.07
N LYS A 28 -10.97 3.85 7.08
CA LYS A 28 -12.15 4.15 6.26
C LYS A 28 -13.38 3.36 6.68
N HIS A 29 -13.27 2.52 7.69
CA HIS A 29 -14.39 1.70 8.18
C HIS A 29 -14.95 0.83 7.05
N MET A 30 -14.09 0.10 6.38
CA MET A 30 -14.51 -0.78 5.29
C MET A 30 -13.93 -2.17 5.51
N THR A 31 -14.34 -3.12 4.68
CA THR A 31 -13.82 -4.49 4.77
C THR A 31 -12.47 -4.57 4.09
N GLY A 32 -11.72 -5.63 4.40
CA GLY A 32 -10.45 -5.86 3.73
C GLY A 32 -10.61 -6.03 2.24
N ALA A 33 -11.67 -6.69 1.81
CA ALA A 33 -11.94 -6.89 0.39
C ALA A 33 -12.19 -5.56 -0.32
N GLU A 34 -12.93 -4.67 0.33
CA GLU A 34 -13.20 -3.34 -0.24
C GLU A 34 -11.92 -2.52 -0.35
N ALA A 35 -11.09 -2.57 0.69
CA ALA A 35 -9.83 -1.85 0.67
C ALA A 35 -8.91 -2.37 -0.42
N TYR A 36 -8.83 -3.70 -0.54
CA TYR A 36 -8.00 -4.32 -1.57
C TYR A 36 -8.45 -3.89 -2.96
N GLU A 37 -9.75 -3.90 -3.20
CA GLU A 37 -10.30 -3.51 -4.49
C GLU A 37 -9.96 -2.06 -4.83
N LEU A 38 -10.06 -1.17 -3.85
CA LEU A 38 -9.68 0.22 -4.06
C LEU A 38 -8.19 0.34 -4.38
N PHE A 39 -7.37 -0.40 -3.69
CA PHE A 39 -5.93 -0.38 -3.91
C PHE A 39 -5.61 -0.83 -5.33
N GLU A 40 -6.28 -1.88 -5.77
CA GLU A 40 -6.05 -2.40 -7.10
C GLU A 40 -6.51 -1.40 -8.17
N ARG A 41 -7.69 -0.85 -7.97
CA ARG A 41 -8.31 0.05 -8.93
C ARG A 41 -7.50 1.34 -9.13
N HIS A 42 -6.92 1.85 -8.06
CA HIS A 42 -6.23 3.12 -8.12
C HIS A 42 -4.71 3.01 -8.17
N GLY A 43 -4.20 1.81 -8.38
CA GLY A 43 -2.77 1.60 -8.53
C GLY A 43 -1.98 1.70 -7.24
N VAL A 44 -2.65 1.58 -6.10
CA VAL A 44 -1.98 1.68 -4.81
C VAL A 44 -1.05 0.49 -4.59
N LEU A 45 -1.45 -0.70 -5.02
CA LEU A 45 -0.61 -1.88 -4.85
C LEU A 45 0.75 -1.69 -5.52
N VAL A 46 0.72 -1.21 -6.76
CA VAL A 46 1.95 -0.94 -7.51
C VAL A 46 2.77 0.14 -6.82
N TYR A 47 2.10 1.19 -6.37
CA TYR A 47 2.76 2.30 -5.68
C TYR A 47 3.46 1.81 -4.41
N LEU A 48 2.81 0.97 -3.62
CA LEU A 48 3.40 0.45 -2.40
C LEU A 48 4.59 -0.45 -2.66
N VAL A 49 4.47 -1.29 -3.69
CA VAL A 49 5.55 -2.21 -4.03
C VAL A 49 6.76 -1.43 -4.57
N GLU A 50 6.52 -0.49 -5.47
CA GLU A 50 7.61 0.26 -6.09
C GLU A 50 8.30 1.19 -5.12
N ASN A 51 7.61 1.64 -4.08
CA ASN A 51 8.17 2.57 -3.12
C ASN A 51 8.37 1.96 -1.74
N TYR A 52 8.42 0.64 -1.70
CA TYR A 52 8.49 -0.08 -0.44
C TYR A 52 9.62 0.40 0.47
N GLU A 53 10.81 0.57 -0.07
CA GLU A 53 11.96 0.91 0.76
C GLU A 53 11.79 2.25 1.44
N ILE A 54 11.25 3.20 0.74
CA ILE A 54 11.03 4.52 1.31
C ILE A 54 9.87 4.48 2.28
N LEU A 55 8.77 3.86 1.86
CA LEU A 55 7.54 3.91 2.63
C LEU A 55 7.64 3.13 3.93
N HIS A 56 8.25 1.95 3.88
CA HIS A 56 8.27 1.11 5.08
C HIS A 56 9.20 1.66 6.16
N SER A 57 10.09 2.56 5.80
CA SER A 57 11.00 3.17 6.77
C SER A 57 10.42 4.41 7.42
N GLN A 58 9.25 4.85 6.98
CA GLN A 58 8.61 6.04 7.54
C GLN A 58 7.73 5.67 8.73
N ASN A 59 7.31 6.70 9.46
CA ASN A 59 6.39 6.53 10.55
C ASN A 59 5.04 6.08 10.01
N HIS A 60 4.55 4.95 10.48
CA HIS A 60 3.32 4.34 9.95
C HIS A 60 2.03 4.93 10.51
N HIS A 61 2.12 5.87 11.43
CA HIS A 61 0.92 6.52 11.98
C HIS A 61 0.05 7.14 10.89
N TRP A 62 0.69 7.62 9.84
CA TRP A 62 -0.02 8.38 8.81
C TRP A 62 -0.22 7.64 7.51
N ILE A 63 0.09 6.33 7.50
CA ILE A 63 0.09 5.59 6.24
C ILE A 63 -1.30 5.55 5.59
N ALA A 64 -2.35 5.40 6.39
CA ALA A 64 -3.71 5.35 5.84
C ALA A 64 -4.10 6.68 5.23
N GLU A 65 -3.73 7.78 5.86
CA GLU A 65 -4.02 9.10 5.34
C GLU A 65 -3.24 9.39 4.07
N ASP A 66 -1.99 8.94 4.02
CA ASP A 66 -1.18 9.10 2.83
C ASP A 66 -1.76 8.34 1.66
N ILE A 67 -2.22 7.14 1.90
CA ILE A 67 -2.86 6.33 0.86
C ILE A 67 -4.14 6.98 0.39
N ASP A 68 -4.93 7.49 1.31
CA ASP A 68 -6.19 8.16 0.97
C ASP A 68 -5.92 9.38 0.09
N GLU A 69 -4.89 10.13 0.41
CA GLU A 69 -4.49 11.28 -0.36
C GLU A 69 -4.04 10.87 -1.76
N PHE A 70 -3.30 9.78 -1.85
CA PHE A 70 -2.86 9.24 -3.13
C PHE A 70 -4.07 8.87 -4.01
N ILE A 71 -5.05 8.19 -3.43
CA ILE A 71 -6.25 7.78 -4.15
C ILE A 71 -7.03 9.01 -4.62
N ASN A 72 -7.22 9.98 -3.74
CA ASN A 72 -7.97 11.18 -4.05
C ASN A 72 -7.30 11.98 -5.16
N SER A 73 -6.00 12.05 -5.16
CA SER A 73 -5.25 12.76 -6.17
C SER A 73 -5.43 12.09 -7.55
N ARG A 74 -5.46 10.77 -7.57
CA ARG A 74 -5.66 10.06 -8.82
C ARG A 74 -7.09 10.19 -9.34
N GLN A 75 -8.04 10.26 -8.45
CA GLN A 75 -9.44 10.45 -8.85
C GLN A 75 -9.68 11.82 -9.47
N LYS A 76 -8.90 12.79 -9.07
CA LYS A 76 -9.08 14.15 -9.59
C LYS A 76 -8.39 14.38 -10.93
N ALA A 77 -7.54 13.48 -11.30
CA ALA A 77 -6.75 13.64 -12.54
C ALA A 77 -7.58 13.51 -13.81
#